data_d1ac6e010d85220a465bd9dbddff9700
#
_entry.id   d1ac6e010d85220a465bd9dbddff9700
#
_cell.length_a   1.000
_cell.length_b   1.000
_cell.length_c   1.000
_cell.angle_alpha   90.00
_cell.angle_beta   90.00
_cell.angle_gamma   90.00
#
_symmetry.space_group_name_H-M   'P 1'
#
loop_
_entity.id
_entity.type
_entity.pdbx_description
1 polymer ?
#
loop_
_entity_poly.entity_id
_entity_poly.type
_entity_poly.pdbx_seq_one_letter_code
_entity_poly.pdbx_strand_id
1 'polypeptide(L)'
;MIADSSKITKQILPRIYPLIDTHTHFDVPIFDDDREILAQKTYEHGVRHLVLVGYLHTHFERMYETKKLLEQMSQSPTAAGASQDKSHTDIHIALGLHPFYIEQHSDDHLKDMAKMIAKNRPLAIGEIGLDTFTDAMKEPDVFDKQKRFFKAQLDIAVTHHLPVMLHIRKAHAEALAILKAHDYDAHKLGGIAHSFSGGAQEAKAFVALGFKLGVTGQVTNPNAKKLRRAIQAAVDSHGIECLVIETDCPDMTPIMCQNLDENSSELGSRQGDKCGDTPAHDRNVPANLPWVLLSLSELLDVPPSILAEQLWHNSCTALQTTWTYPT
;
A
#
# COMPACT_ATOMS: atom_id res chain seq x y z
N MET A 1 23.80 2.29 -38.82
CA MET A 1 24.28 1.72 -37.54
C MET A 1 23.03 1.49 -36.72
N ILE A 2 22.56 0.25 -36.71
CA ILE A 2 21.36 -0.18 -35.98
C ILE A 2 21.83 -0.43 -34.54
N ALA A 3 21.32 0.34 -33.58
CA ALA A 3 21.61 0.14 -32.17
C ALA A 3 21.00 -1.20 -31.72
N ASP A 4 21.84 -2.06 -31.19
CA ASP A 4 21.52 -3.37 -30.65
C ASP A 4 20.68 -3.23 -29.39
N SER A 5 19.37 -3.56 -29.50
CA SER A 5 18.38 -3.47 -28.42
C SER A 5 18.35 -4.70 -27.52
N SER A 6 19.38 -5.54 -27.49
CA SER A 6 19.42 -6.81 -26.77
C SER A 6 19.93 -6.71 -25.32
N LYS A 7 20.03 -5.53 -24.71
CA LYS A 7 20.52 -5.34 -23.33
C LYS A 7 19.48 -4.75 -22.40
N ILE A 8 18.32 -5.40 -22.25
CA ILE A 8 17.63 -5.31 -20.95
C ILE A 8 18.33 -6.33 -20.04
N THR A 9 19.44 -5.91 -19.45
CA THR A 9 20.08 -6.62 -18.35
C THR A 9 19.02 -6.75 -17.25
N LYS A 10 18.66 -7.98 -16.83
CA LYS A 10 17.96 -8.23 -15.55
C LYS A 10 18.76 -7.48 -14.51
N GLN A 11 18.27 -6.32 -14.06
CA GLN A 11 18.94 -5.53 -13.05
C GLN A 11 18.89 -6.34 -11.74
N ILE A 12 20.04 -6.87 -11.34
CA ILE A 12 20.22 -7.51 -10.04
C ILE A 12 20.12 -6.39 -9.02
N LEU A 13 19.26 -6.52 -8.02
CA LEU A 13 19.19 -5.59 -6.89
C LEU A 13 20.58 -5.48 -6.26
N PRO A 14 21.21 -4.30 -6.24
CA PRO A 14 22.62 -4.17 -5.88
C PRO A 14 22.89 -4.42 -4.39
N ARG A 15 21.87 -4.28 -3.56
CA ARG A 15 21.91 -4.50 -2.11
C ARG A 15 20.49 -4.67 -1.57
N ILE A 16 20.33 -5.53 -0.58
CA ILE A 16 19.07 -5.73 0.13
C ILE A 16 19.01 -4.80 1.34
N TYR A 17 17.88 -4.12 1.50
CA TYR A 17 17.57 -3.26 2.64
C TYR A 17 16.33 -3.77 3.37
N PRO A 18 16.27 -3.71 4.71
CA PRO A 18 15.04 -3.99 5.44
C PRO A 18 13.93 -3.00 5.06
N LEU A 19 12.76 -3.50 4.65
CA LEU A 19 11.64 -2.71 4.18
C LEU A 19 10.33 -3.15 4.84
N ILE A 20 9.37 -2.23 4.91
CA ILE A 20 7.98 -2.46 5.28
C ILE A 20 7.12 -2.17 4.06
N ASP A 21 6.33 -3.16 3.61
CA ASP A 21 5.26 -2.95 2.63
C ASP A 21 4.00 -2.54 3.39
N THR A 22 3.70 -1.25 3.36
CA THR A 22 2.61 -0.69 4.17
C THR A 22 1.22 -0.98 3.61
N HIS A 23 1.11 -1.44 2.35
CA HIS A 23 -0.16 -1.73 1.72
C HIS A 23 -0.05 -2.75 0.58
N THR A 24 -0.77 -3.86 0.73
CA THR A 24 -0.84 -4.90 -0.31
C THR A 24 -2.11 -5.73 -0.21
N HIS A 25 -2.57 -6.29 -1.34
CA HIS A 25 -3.65 -7.27 -1.41
C HIS A 25 -3.09 -8.67 -1.74
N PHE A 26 -2.00 -9.06 -1.09
CA PHE A 26 -1.32 -10.33 -1.34
C PHE A 26 -2.15 -11.57 -0.93
N ASP A 27 -3.32 -11.37 -0.33
CA ASP A 27 -4.32 -12.39 0.01
C ASP A 27 -5.26 -12.75 -1.14
N VAL A 28 -5.36 -11.94 -2.21
CA VAL A 28 -6.32 -12.19 -3.30
C VAL A 28 -6.03 -13.47 -4.09
N PRO A 29 -7.06 -14.08 -4.73
CA PRO A 29 -6.96 -15.40 -5.36
C PRO A 29 -5.90 -15.53 -6.45
N ILE A 30 -5.54 -14.44 -7.12
CA ILE A 30 -4.52 -14.47 -8.18
C ILE A 30 -3.14 -14.97 -7.70
N PHE A 31 -2.91 -15.00 -6.38
CA PHE A 31 -1.67 -15.47 -5.76
C PHE A 31 -1.75 -16.91 -5.25
N ASP A 32 -2.90 -17.60 -5.33
CA ASP A 32 -3.10 -18.88 -4.68
C ASP A 32 -2.10 -19.95 -5.10
N ASP A 33 -1.76 -19.99 -6.39
CA ASP A 33 -0.89 -21.03 -6.96
C ASP A 33 0.60 -20.85 -6.60
N ASP A 34 1.04 -19.63 -6.27
CA ASP A 34 2.47 -19.32 -6.09
C ASP A 34 2.76 -18.41 -4.86
N ARG A 35 1.76 -18.13 -4.03
CA ARG A 35 1.88 -17.24 -2.86
C ARG A 35 3.04 -17.61 -1.94
N GLU A 36 3.23 -18.89 -1.68
CA GLU A 36 4.29 -19.38 -0.80
C GLU A 36 5.69 -19.09 -1.36
N ILE A 37 5.88 -19.34 -2.66
CA ILE A 37 7.14 -19.03 -3.35
C ILE A 37 7.39 -17.53 -3.35
N LEU A 38 6.33 -16.74 -3.59
CA LEU A 38 6.43 -15.27 -3.61
C LEU A 38 6.70 -14.71 -2.21
N ALA A 39 6.14 -15.30 -1.16
CA ALA A 39 6.42 -14.90 0.23
C ALA A 39 7.89 -15.10 0.59
N GLN A 40 8.49 -16.22 0.18
CA GLN A 40 9.91 -16.48 0.37
C GLN A 40 10.76 -15.42 -0.38
N LYS A 41 10.45 -15.16 -1.65
CA LYS A 41 11.12 -14.11 -2.43
C LYS A 41 10.97 -12.72 -1.81
N THR A 42 9.80 -12.43 -1.24
CA THR A 42 9.51 -11.17 -0.57
C THR A 42 10.48 -10.95 0.60
N TYR A 43 10.68 -11.96 1.41
CA TYR A 43 11.68 -11.93 2.49
C TYR A 43 13.12 -11.80 1.96
N GLU A 44 13.47 -12.57 0.93
CA GLU A 44 14.80 -12.52 0.28
C GLU A 44 15.11 -11.14 -0.30
N HIS A 45 14.08 -10.39 -0.74
CA HIS A 45 14.20 -9.03 -1.25
C HIS A 45 14.14 -7.94 -0.16
N GLY A 46 14.16 -8.33 1.12
CA GLY A 46 14.30 -7.38 2.22
C GLY A 46 13.00 -6.95 2.88
N VAL A 47 11.84 -7.35 2.40
CA VAL A 47 10.57 -7.01 3.05
C VAL A 47 10.44 -7.80 4.35
N ARG A 48 10.35 -7.10 5.47
CA ARG A 48 10.30 -7.69 6.82
C ARG A 48 8.91 -7.66 7.43
N HIS A 49 8.11 -6.65 7.06
CA HIS A 49 6.72 -6.51 7.45
C HIS A 49 5.87 -6.24 6.21
N LEU A 50 4.68 -6.82 6.18
CA LEU A 50 3.72 -6.71 5.09
C LEU A 50 2.33 -6.54 5.68
N VAL A 51 1.59 -5.51 5.21
CA VAL A 51 0.24 -5.23 5.68
C VAL A 51 -0.77 -5.63 4.61
N LEU A 52 -1.54 -6.70 4.91
CA LEU A 52 -2.72 -7.06 4.12
C LEU A 52 -3.85 -6.07 4.42
N VAL A 53 -4.44 -5.49 3.38
CA VAL A 53 -5.43 -4.43 3.54
C VAL A 53 -6.80 -4.86 3.02
N GLY A 54 -7.83 -4.72 3.87
CA GLY A 54 -9.19 -5.13 3.59
C GLY A 54 -9.91 -4.20 2.61
N TYR A 55 -10.74 -4.77 1.77
CA TYR A 55 -11.53 -4.01 0.81
C TYR A 55 -13.00 -4.44 0.76
N LEU A 56 -13.32 -5.72 1.05
CA LEU A 56 -14.66 -6.27 1.14
C LEU A 56 -14.84 -7.06 2.42
N HIS A 57 -15.97 -6.89 3.10
CA HIS A 57 -16.32 -7.64 4.31
C HIS A 57 -16.21 -9.17 4.10
N THR A 58 -16.67 -9.67 2.95
CA THR A 58 -16.63 -11.11 2.60
C THR A 58 -15.21 -11.67 2.47
N HIS A 59 -14.18 -10.81 2.36
CA HIS A 59 -12.79 -11.23 2.21
C HIS A 59 -11.99 -11.17 3.52
N PHE A 60 -12.56 -10.64 4.59
CA PHE A 60 -11.85 -10.53 5.86
C PHE A 60 -11.37 -11.87 6.41
N GLU A 61 -12.19 -12.92 6.32
CA GLU A 61 -11.80 -14.27 6.76
C GLU A 61 -10.57 -14.77 5.98
N ARG A 62 -10.58 -14.60 4.65
CA ARG A 62 -9.46 -14.99 3.79
C ARG A 62 -8.16 -14.28 4.17
N MET A 63 -8.20 -13.01 4.55
CA MET A 63 -7.01 -12.28 5.01
C MET A 63 -6.39 -12.95 6.24
N TYR A 64 -7.22 -13.36 7.22
CA TYR A 64 -6.74 -14.06 8.41
C TYR A 64 -6.23 -15.48 8.08
N GLU A 65 -6.86 -16.18 7.14
CA GLU A 65 -6.40 -17.49 6.66
C GLU A 65 -5.04 -17.36 5.96
N THR A 66 -4.89 -16.37 5.09
CA THR A 66 -3.62 -16.08 4.40
C THR A 66 -2.51 -15.74 5.40
N LYS A 67 -2.80 -14.86 6.37
CA LYS A 67 -1.84 -14.57 7.46
C LYS A 67 -1.41 -15.83 8.17
N LYS A 68 -2.35 -16.67 8.60
CA LYS A 68 -2.08 -17.93 9.30
C LYS A 68 -1.24 -18.88 8.45
N LEU A 69 -1.55 -19.02 7.15
CA LEU A 69 -0.78 -19.86 6.22
C LEU A 69 0.67 -19.40 6.16
N LEU A 70 0.91 -18.12 5.93
CA LEU A 70 2.26 -17.56 5.80
C LEU A 70 3.06 -17.63 7.11
N GLU A 71 2.41 -17.46 8.27
CA GLU A 71 3.03 -17.63 9.58
C GLU A 71 3.39 -19.10 9.87
N GLN A 72 2.62 -20.07 9.40
CA GLN A 72 2.91 -21.50 9.57
C GLN A 72 4.12 -21.95 8.75
N MET A 73 4.31 -21.39 7.55
CA MET A 73 5.51 -21.67 6.73
C MET A 73 6.79 -21.32 7.47
N SER A 74 6.79 -20.26 8.27
CA SER A 74 7.94 -19.82 9.05
C SER A 74 8.33 -20.77 10.18
N GLN A 75 7.40 -21.65 10.60
CA GLN A 75 7.62 -22.61 11.71
C GLN A 75 8.05 -23.99 11.23
N SER A 76 8.08 -24.24 9.91
CA SER A 76 8.55 -25.52 9.36
C SER A 76 10.06 -25.68 9.59
N PRO A 77 10.53 -26.78 10.24
CA PRO A 77 11.95 -26.97 10.50
C PRO A 77 12.69 -27.23 9.19
N THR A 78 13.31 -26.20 8.62
CA THR A 78 14.34 -26.39 7.62
C THR A 78 15.62 -26.79 8.32
N ALA A 79 16.07 -28.05 8.11
CA ALA A 79 17.35 -28.65 8.43
C ALA A 79 18.02 -28.28 9.78
N ALA A 80 18.19 -29.26 10.61
CA ALA A 80 18.90 -29.19 11.90
C ALA A 80 20.18 -28.31 11.82
N GLY A 81 20.20 -27.19 12.54
CA GLY A 81 21.43 -26.47 12.85
C GLY A 81 21.49 -24.98 12.57
N ALA A 82 20.46 -24.35 12.03
CA ALA A 82 20.47 -22.90 11.83
C ALA A 82 19.94 -22.15 13.08
N SER A 83 20.64 -21.08 13.46
CA SER A 83 20.23 -20.13 14.50
C SER A 83 18.77 -19.68 14.30
N GLN A 84 18.09 -19.34 15.42
CA GLN A 84 16.70 -18.84 15.46
C GLN A 84 16.52 -17.46 14.78
N ASP A 85 17.17 -17.22 13.67
CA ASP A 85 16.97 -15.99 12.90
C ASP A 85 15.64 -16.13 12.15
N LYS A 86 14.69 -15.21 12.42
CA LYS A 86 13.39 -15.17 11.74
C LYS A 86 13.64 -15.04 10.23
N SER A 87 13.37 -16.11 9.49
CA SER A 87 13.59 -16.16 8.04
C SER A 87 12.30 -15.92 7.23
N HIS A 88 11.39 -15.08 7.74
CA HIS A 88 10.09 -14.81 7.12
C HIS A 88 9.66 -13.36 7.31
N THR A 89 8.75 -12.91 6.44
CA THR A 89 8.06 -11.62 6.55
C THR A 89 6.93 -11.71 7.57
N ASP A 90 6.87 -10.78 8.53
CA ASP A 90 5.77 -10.67 9.48
C ASP A 90 4.53 -10.09 8.78
N ILE A 91 3.38 -10.75 8.91
CA ILE A 91 2.13 -10.38 8.25
C ILE A 91 1.20 -9.67 9.21
N HIS A 92 0.70 -8.51 8.81
CA HIS A 92 -0.24 -7.68 9.55
C HIS A 92 -1.54 -7.49 8.77
N ILE A 93 -2.61 -7.08 9.45
CA ILE A 93 -3.94 -6.89 8.85
C ILE A 93 -4.44 -5.49 9.15
N ALA A 94 -4.97 -4.82 8.14
CA ALA A 94 -5.83 -3.66 8.26
C ALA A 94 -7.23 -4.05 7.76
N LEU A 95 -8.28 -3.68 8.50
CA LEU A 95 -9.66 -3.99 8.12
C LEU A 95 -10.38 -2.71 7.67
N GLY A 96 -11.01 -2.75 6.51
CA GLY A 96 -11.76 -1.61 5.98
C GLY A 96 -12.75 -2.00 4.88
N LEU A 97 -13.73 -1.14 4.68
CA LEU A 97 -14.76 -1.25 3.65
C LEU A 97 -14.47 -0.20 2.57
N HIS A 98 -13.84 -0.66 1.49
CA HIS A 98 -13.29 0.17 0.42
C HIS A 98 -14.37 0.92 -0.36
N PRO A 99 -14.22 2.23 -0.67
CA PRO A 99 -15.23 3.04 -1.34
C PRO A 99 -15.59 2.56 -2.75
N PHE A 100 -14.68 1.92 -3.47
CA PHE A 100 -14.96 1.37 -4.81
C PHE A 100 -16.07 0.31 -4.80
N TYR A 101 -16.18 -0.43 -3.70
CA TYR A 101 -17.20 -1.48 -3.52
C TYR A 101 -18.38 -1.01 -2.68
N ILE A 102 -18.64 0.29 -2.62
CA ILE A 102 -19.62 0.90 -1.70
C ILE A 102 -21.03 0.32 -1.85
N GLU A 103 -21.44 -0.06 -3.06
CA GLU A 103 -22.75 -0.65 -3.31
C GLU A 103 -22.91 -2.01 -2.64
N GLN A 104 -21.82 -2.77 -2.47
CA GLN A 104 -21.81 -4.09 -1.81
C GLN A 104 -21.75 -3.98 -0.28
N HIS A 105 -21.48 -2.79 0.26
CA HIS A 105 -21.41 -2.58 1.70
C HIS A 105 -22.76 -2.24 2.31
N SER A 106 -23.00 -2.75 3.53
CA SER A 106 -24.19 -2.47 4.35
C SER A 106 -23.79 -1.98 5.75
N ASP A 107 -24.74 -1.40 6.46
CA ASP A 107 -24.51 -0.95 7.85
C ASP A 107 -24.21 -2.14 8.79
N ASP A 108 -24.68 -3.35 8.46
CA ASP A 108 -24.32 -4.54 9.22
C ASP A 108 -22.85 -4.93 9.01
N HIS A 109 -22.27 -4.70 7.83
CA HIS A 109 -20.82 -4.89 7.61
C HIS A 109 -19.99 -3.95 8.49
N LEU A 110 -20.42 -2.70 8.70
CA LEU A 110 -19.75 -1.78 9.66
C LEU A 110 -19.81 -2.30 11.09
N LYS A 111 -20.97 -2.79 11.53
CA LYS A 111 -21.15 -3.37 12.87
C LYS A 111 -20.30 -4.62 13.07
N ASP A 112 -20.27 -5.50 12.07
CA ASP A 112 -19.49 -6.73 12.14
C ASP A 112 -18.00 -6.47 12.11
N MET A 113 -17.53 -5.52 11.27
CA MET A 113 -16.14 -5.05 11.29
C MET A 113 -15.76 -4.51 12.68
N ALA A 114 -16.61 -3.69 13.31
CA ALA A 114 -16.35 -3.18 14.66
C ALA A 114 -16.24 -4.29 15.71
N LYS A 115 -17.11 -5.34 15.63
CA LYS A 115 -17.02 -6.53 16.50
C LYS A 115 -15.71 -7.32 16.25
N MET A 116 -15.32 -7.49 14.99
CA MET A 116 -14.07 -8.18 14.64
C MET A 116 -12.87 -7.44 15.21
N ILE A 117 -12.83 -6.11 15.09
CA ILE A 117 -11.78 -5.24 15.63
C ILE A 117 -11.69 -5.36 17.15
N ALA A 118 -12.84 -5.35 17.85
CA ALA A 118 -12.90 -5.50 19.30
C ALA A 118 -12.40 -6.88 19.77
N LYS A 119 -12.63 -7.93 18.99
CA LYS A 119 -12.19 -9.29 19.28
C LYS A 119 -10.73 -9.54 18.92
N ASN A 120 -10.29 -9.03 17.79
CA ASN A 120 -8.97 -9.25 17.20
C ASN A 120 -8.44 -7.93 16.66
N ARG A 121 -7.76 -7.15 17.51
CA ARG A 121 -7.26 -5.83 17.13
C ARG A 121 -6.38 -5.91 15.88
N PRO A 122 -6.78 -5.32 14.72
CA PRO A 122 -5.93 -5.21 13.54
C PRO A 122 -4.85 -4.15 13.76
N LEU A 123 -3.89 -4.07 12.84
CA LEU A 123 -2.86 -3.04 12.85
C LEU A 123 -3.43 -1.65 12.55
N ALA A 124 -4.39 -1.57 11.61
CA ALA A 124 -4.99 -0.33 11.14
C ALA A 124 -6.45 -0.53 10.69
N ILE A 125 -7.16 0.57 10.47
CA ILE A 125 -8.42 0.60 9.74
C ILE A 125 -8.11 0.99 8.30
N GLY A 126 -8.40 0.12 7.36
CA GLY A 126 -8.12 0.34 5.93
C GLY A 126 -8.50 -0.89 5.08
N GLU A 127 -8.87 -0.62 3.88
CA GLU A 127 -8.82 0.61 3.11
C GLU A 127 -10.14 1.38 3.21
N ILE A 128 -10.08 2.67 3.49
CA ILE A 128 -11.27 3.51 3.67
C ILE A 128 -11.09 4.84 2.93
N GLY A 129 -12.16 5.50 2.56
CA GLY A 129 -12.03 6.80 1.92
C GLY A 129 -13.07 7.10 0.86
N LEU A 130 -12.64 7.74 -0.26
CA LEU A 130 -13.50 8.22 -1.33
C LEU A 130 -12.91 7.92 -2.71
N ASP A 131 -13.75 7.44 -3.61
CA ASP A 131 -13.43 7.21 -5.01
C ASP A 131 -14.51 7.80 -5.92
N THR A 132 -14.12 8.66 -6.86
CA THR A 132 -15.00 9.21 -7.88
C THR A 132 -14.46 8.95 -9.30
N PHE A 133 -13.77 7.81 -9.47
CA PHE A 133 -13.13 7.50 -10.75
C PHE A 133 -14.14 7.21 -11.85
N THR A 134 -15.16 6.39 -11.58
CA THR A 134 -16.23 6.07 -12.53
C THR A 134 -17.39 7.05 -12.39
N ASP A 135 -18.23 7.16 -13.43
CA ASP A 135 -19.38 8.03 -13.38
C ASP A 135 -20.44 7.53 -12.36
N ALA A 136 -20.62 6.22 -12.24
CA ALA A 136 -21.50 5.65 -11.22
C ALA A 136 -21.13 6.06 -9.79
N MET A 137 -19.84 6.20 -9.48
CA MET A 137 -19.37 6.63 -8.17
C MET A 137 -19.60 8.12 -7.88
N LYS A 138 -19.89 8.91 -8.90
CA LYS A 138 -20.20 10.34 -8.77
C LYS A 138 -21.69 10.59 -8.54
N GLU A 139 -22.54 9.56 -8.72
CA GLU A 139 -23.97 9.69 -8.45
C GLU A 139 -24.18 10.13 -7.00
N PRO A 140 -25.04 11.16 -6.75
CA PRO A 140 -25.17 11.78 -5.43
C PRO A 140 -25.39 10.78 -4.29
N ASP A 141 -26.29 9.82 -4.46
CA ASP A 141 -26.63 8.83 -3.43
C ASP A 141 -25.46 7.89 -3.16
N VAL A 142 -24.72 7.48 -4.21
CA VAL A 142 -23.54 6.62 -4.11
C VAL A 142 -22.41 7.35 -3.39
N PHE A 143 -22.15 8.59 -3.78
CA PHE A 143 -21.09 9.39 -3.17
C PHE A 143 -21.42 9.79 -1.72
N ASP A 144 -22.69 10.08 -1.42
CA ASP A 144 -23.14 10.35 -0.05
C ASP A 144 -23.00 9.08 0.83
N LYS A 145 -23.28 7.90 0.29
CA LYS A 145 -23.00 6.63 0.98
C LYS A 145 -21.51 6.44 1.24
N GLN A 146 -20.61 6.73 0.28
CA GLN A 146 -19.16 6.70 0.50
C GLN A 146 -18.75 7.62 1.65
N LYS A 147 -19.20 8.88 1.65
CA LYS A 147 -18.89 9.86 2.71
C LYS A 147 -19.36 9.38 4.08
N ARG A 148 -20.56 8.80 4.16
CA ARG A 148 -21.11 8.24 5.39
C ARG A 148 -20.26 7.06 5.90
N PHE A 149 -19.88 6.13 5.02
CA PHE A 149 -19.03 4.98 5.38
C PHE A 149 -17.62 5.42 5.76
N PHE A 150 -17.06 6.41 5.08
CA PHE A 150 -15.76 6.96 5.42
C PHE A 150 -15.76 7.53 6.85
N LYS A 151 -16.74 8.39 7.20
CA LYS A 151 -16.88 8.95 8.54
C LYS A 151 -17.10 7.87 9.60
N ALA A 152 -17.98 6.92 9.36
CA ALA A 152 -18.24 5.83 10.31
C ALA A 152 -16.98 4.98 10.59
N GLN A 153 -16.13 4.76 9.60
CA GLN A 153 -14.88 4.04 9.78
C GLN A 153 -13.79 4.88 10.47
N LEU A 154 -13.80 6.20 10.27
CA LEU A 154 -12.98 7.12 11.07
C LEU A 154 -13.42 7.11 12.56
N ASP A 155 -14.75 7.08 12.85
CA ASP A 155 -15.27 6.94 14.21
C ASP A 155 -14.79 5.63 14.88
N ILE A 156 -14.80 4.52 14.14
CA ILE A 156 -14.26 3.24 14.61
C ILE A 156 -12.77 3.37 14.90
N ALA A 157 -12.00 4.01 14.03
CA ALA A 157 -10.57 4.22 14.22
C ALA A 157 -10.26 5.06 15.47
N VAL A 158 -11.01 6.14 15.71
CA VAL A 158 -10.92 6.96 16.94
C VAL A 158 -11.24 6.13 18.17
N THR A 159 -12.37 5.39 18.15
CA THR A 159 -12.83 4.56 19.27
C THR A 159 -11.79 3.51 19.69
N HIS A 160 -11.12 2.91 18.70
CA HIS A 160 -10.15 1.85 18.96
C HIS A 160 -8.69 2.34 18.97
N HIS A 161 -8.45 3.64 18.85
CA HIS A 161 -7.11 4.23 18.76
C HIS A 161 -6.23 3.54 17.70
N LEU A 162 -6.74 3.46 16.47
CA LEU A 162 -6.07 2.80 15.35
C LEU A 162 -5.69 3.81 14.25
N PRO A 163 -4.54 3.64 13.59
CA PRO A 163 -4.22 4.38 12.38
C PRO A 163 -5.17 4.01 11.24
N VAL A 164 -5.26 4.88 10.22
CA VAL A 164 -6.07 4.62 9.04
C VAL A 164 -5.26 4.59 7.77
N MET A 165 -5.69 3.78 6.79
CA MET A 165 -5.17 3.73 5.43
C MET A 165 -6.24 4.28 4.49
N LEU A 166 -5.94 5.42 3.86
CA LEU A 166 -6.88 6.18 3.07
C LEU A 166 -6.75 5.86 1.57
N HIS A 167 -7.85 5.42 0.97
CA HIS A 167 -8.05 5.41 -0.47
C HIS A 167 -8.69 6.71 -0.93
N ILE A 168 -7.96 7.52 -1.69
CA ILE A 168 -8.50 8.77 -2.22
C ILE A 168 -8.22 8.87 -3.72
N ARG A 169 -9.24 8.66 -4.53
CA ARG A 169 -9.12 8.72 -5.98
C ARG A 169 -10.08 9.75 -6.57
N LYS A 170 -9.51 10.83 -7.16
CA LYS A 170 -10.24 11.97 -7.75
C LYS A 170 -11.19 12.71 -6.78
N ALA A 171 -11.03 12.52 -5.47
CA ALA A 171 -11.87 13.12 -4.42
C ALA A 171 -11.05 13.78 -3.29
N HIS A 172 -9.82 14.25 -3.59
CA HIS A 172 -8.88 14.75 -2.58
C HIS A 172 -9.43 15.93 -1.77
N ALA A 173 -10.09 16.89 -2.44
CA ALA A 173 -10.64 18.08 -1.77
C ALA A 173 -11.73 17.70 -0.76
N GLU A 174 -12.63 16.80 -1.15
CA GLU A 174 -13.72 16.32 -0.28
C GLU A 174 -13.19 15.51 0.89
N ALA A 175 -12.22 14.62 0.63
CA ALA A 175 -11.57 13.85 1.69
C ALA A 175 -10.87 14.77 2.71
N LEU A 176 -10.12 15.76 2.24
CA LEU A 176 -9.48 16.76 3.11
C LEU A 176 -10.51 17.58 3.90
N ALA A 177 -11.66 17.91 3.31
CA ALA A 177 -12.73 18.62 4.03
C ALA A 177 -13.32 17.75 5.16
N ILE A 178 -13.58 16.46 4.88
CA ILE A 178 -14.05 15.51 5.90
C ILE A 178 -13.02 15.35 7.01
N LEU A 179 -11.76 15.09 6.69
CA LEU A 179 -10.70 14.88 7.67
C LEU A 179 -10.48 16.10 8.57
N LYS A 180 -10.57 17.32 8.03
CA LYS A 180 -10.45 18.56 8.82
C LYS A 180 -11.64 18.81 9.76
N ALA A 181 -12.82 18.28 9.42
CA ALA A 181 -14.02 18.44 10.21
C ALA A 181 -14.27 17.29 11.20
N HIS A 182 -13.51 16.20 11.09
CA HIS A 182 -13.64 15.01 11.91
C HIS A 182 -12.66 15.02 13.09
N ASP A 183 -13.00 14.32 14.17
CA ASP A 183 -12.17 14.23 15.39
C ASP A 183 -10.94 13.30 15.23
N TYR A 184 -10.75 12.68 14.04
CA TYR A 184 -9.59 11.86 13.76
C TYR A 184 -8.34 12.73 13.66
N ASP A 185 -7.38 12.51 14.53
CA ASP A 185 -6.09 13.23 14.59
C ASP A 185 -4.95 12.31 14.18
N ALA A 186 -4.50 12.42 12.92
CA ALA A 186 -3.43 11.58 12.41
C ALA A 186 -2.05 11.88 13.03
N HIS A 187 -1.84 13.03 13.65
CA HIS A 187 -0.62 13.29 14.42
C HIS A 187 -0.53 12.41 15.68
N LYS A 188 -1.67 11.95 16.22
CA LYS A 188 -1.73 11.07 17.39
C LYS A 188 -1.95 9.62 17.04
N LEU A 189 -2.84 9.36 16.07
CA LEU A 189 -3.28 8.01 15.73
C LEU A 189 -2.52 7.41 14.55
N GLY A 190 -1.69 8.19 13.85
CA GLY A 190 -1.02 7.77 12.64
C GLY A 190 -1.93 7.84 11.40
N GLY A 191 -1.47 7.31 10.30
CA GLY A 191 -2.26 7.19 9.07
C GLY A 191 -1.44 7.38 7.80
N ILE A 192 -1.93 6.78 6.73
CA ILE A 192 -1.31 6.77 5.41
C ILE A 192 -2.35 7.20 4.37
N ALA A 193 -2.03 8.19 3.55
CA ALA A 193 -2.72 8.44 2.29
C ALA A 193 -2.11 7.50 1.25
N HIS A 194 -2.70 6.30 1.15
CA HIS A 194 -2.26 5.19 0.31
C HIS A 194 -2.25 5.55 -1.17
N SER A 195 -1.32 4.97 -1.92
CA SER A 195 -1.19 5.10 -3.39
C SER A 195 -1.42 6.54 -3.87
N PHE A 196 -0.71 7.48 -3.24
CA PHE A 196 -1.00 8.90 -3.39
C PHE A 196 -0.98 9.34 -4.86
N SER A 197 -2.07 9.92 -5.35
CA SER A 197 -2.26 10.32 -6.75
C SER A 197 -2.62 11.80 -6.94
N GLY A 198 -2.65 12.57 -5.86
CA GLY A 198 -2.94 14.01 -5.87
C GLY A 198 -1.83 14.87 -6.49
N GLY A 199 -2.03 16.19 -6.46
CA GLY A 199 -1.01 17.18 -6.82
C GLY A 199 -0.23 17.67 -5.60
N ALA A 200 0.70 18.62 -5.82
CA ALA A 200 1.57 19.13 -4.78
C ALA A 200 0.82 19.81 -3.60
N GLN A 201 -0.32 20.46 -3.87
CA GLN A 201 -1.08 21.12 -2.82
C GLN A 201 -1.82 20.09 -1.94
N GLU A 202 -2.42 19.06 -2.56
CA GLU A 202 -3.06 17.98 -1.85
C GLU A 202 -2.03 17.18 -1.03
N ALA A 203 -0.85 16.89 -1.60
CA ALA A 203 0.24 16.21 -0.89
C ALA A 203 0.62 16.95 0.41
N LYS A 204 0.90 18.25 0.31
CA LYS A 204 1.20 19.09 1.49
C LYS A 204 0.04 19.14 2.48
N ALA A 205 -1.21 19.17 2.01
CA ALA A 205 -2.38 19.23 2.86
C ALA A 205 -2.58 17.94 3.67
N PHE A 206 -2.38 16.75 3.07
CA PHE A 206 -2.45 15.48 3.80
C PHE A 206 -1.32 15.37 4.84
N VAL A 207 -0.09 15.75 4.46
CA VAL A 207 1.04 15.74 5.39
C VAL A 207 0.82 16.72 6.55
N ALA A 208 0.28 17.90 6.28
CA ALA A 208 -0.05 18.89 7.32
C ALA A 208 -1.13 18.40 8.30
N LEU A 209 -1.97 17.42 7.91
CA LEU A 209 -2.92 16.74 8.81
C LEU A 209 -2.29 15.55 9.56
N GLY A 210 -1.01 15.25 9.36
CA GLY A 210 -0.30 14.17 10.04
C GLY A 210 -0.18 12.86 9.25
N PHE A 211 -0.79 12.77 8.05
CA PHE A 211 -0.70 11.58 7.21
C PHE A 211 0.65 11.44 6.53
N LYS A 212 1.14 10.21 6.39
CA LYS A 212 2.23 9.89 5.47
C LYS A 212 1.66 9.62 4.08
N LEU A 213 2.45 9.92 3.04
CA LEU A 213 2.08 9.62 1.66
C LEU A 213 2.62 8.23 1.27
N GLY A 214 1.75 7.32 0.89
CA GLY A 214 2.09 6.01 0.35
C GLY A 214 2.58 6.14 -1.09
N VAL A 215 3.77 5.61 -1.37
CA VAL A 215 4.41 5.66 -2.68
C VAL A 215 4.50 4.26 -3.25
N THR A 216 3.86 4.04 -4.40
CA THR A 216 3.79 2.77 -5.11
C THR A 216 4.76 2.70 -6.29
N GLY A 217 4.75 1.58 -7.00
CA GLY A 217 5.49 1.36 -8.24
C GLY A 217 5.30 2.41 -9.34
N GLN A 218 4.23 3.21 -9.27
CA GLN A 218 4.01 4.31 -10.22
C GLN A 218 5.14 5.36 -10.21
N VAL A 219 5.86 5.55 -9.09
CA VAL A 219 6.98 6.48 -9.00
C VAL A 219 8.13 6.09 -9.92
N THR A 220 8.25 4.80 -10.26
CA THR A 220 9.30 4.27 -11.15
C THR A 220 9.12 4.72 -12.60
N ASN A 221 7.90 5.16 -12.98
CA ASN A 221 7.63 5.67 -14.32
C ASN A 221 8.09 7.13 -14.43
N PRO A 222 9.08 7.45 -15.29
CA PRO A 222 9.56 8.82 -15.48
C PRO A 222 8.48 9.75 -16.06
N ASN A 223 7.44 9.19 -16.70
CA ASN A 223 6.31 9.93 -17.25
C ASN A 223 5.25 10.28 -16.21
N ALA A 224 5.30 9.71 -15.01
CA ALA A 224 4.44 10.08 -13.89
C ALA A 224 4.82 11.46 -13.28
N LYS A 225 4.98 12.48 -14.14
CA LYS A 225 5.53 13.80 -13.78
C LYS A 225 4.73 14.52 -12.69
N LYS A 226 3.40 14.35 -12.68
CA LYS A 226 2.55 14.98 -11.66
C LYS A 226 2.84 14.38 -10.28
N LEU A 227 2.85 13.05 -10.18
CA LEU A 227 3.15 12.32 -8.95
C LEU A 227 4.55 12.65 -8.42
N ARG A 228 5.57 12.52 -9.28
CA ARG A 228 6.98 12.79 -8.89
C ARG A 228 7.16 14.20 -8.38
N ARG A 229 6.52 15.22 -9.02
CA ARG A 229 6.53 16.61 -8.52
C ARG A 229 5.76 16.79 -7.20
N ALA A 230 4.68 16.06 -7.00
CA ALA A 230 3.92 16.12 -5.75
C ALA A 230 4.72 15.54 -4.57
N ILE A 231 5.39 14.41 -4.78
CA ILE A 231 6.30 13.80 -3.80
C ILE A 231 7.44 14.76 -3.47
N GLN A 232 8.14 15.29 -4.48
CA GLN A 232 9.23 16.26 -4.27
C GLN A 232 8.76 17.48 -3.47
N ALA A 233 7.60 18.06 -3.83
CA ALA A 233 7.04 19.22 -3.14
C ALA A 233 6.62 18.93 -1.69
N ALA A 234 6.21 17.72 -1.38
CA ALA A 234 5.93 17.29 -0.01
C ALA A 234 7.23 17.19 0.79
N VAL A 235 8.26 16.55 0.22
CA VAL A 235 9.58 16.40 0.84
C VAL A 235 10.25 17.75 1.04
N ASP A 236 10.21 18.64 0.07
CA ASP A 236 10.77 20.01 0.19
C ASP A 236 10.14 20.81 1.34
N SER A 237 8.90 20.50 1.69
CA SER A 237 8.15 21.24 2.72
C SER A 237 8.17 20.57 4.09
N HIS A 238 8.29 19.23 4.17
CA HIS A 238 8.06 18.45 5.39
C HIS A 238 9.15 17.40 5.63
N GLY A 239 10.20 17.34 4.79
CA GLY A 239 11.23 16.31 4.89
C GLY A 239 10.78 14.94 4.36
N ILE A 240 11.75 14.02 4.27
CA ILE A 240 11.49 12.62 3.84
C ILE A 240 10.63 11.84 4.85
N GLU A 241 10.44 12.37 6.04
CA GLU A 241 9.59 11.86 7.11
C GLU A 241 8.12 11.77 6.69
N CYS A 242 7.71 12.48 5.63
CA CYS A 242 6.33 12.45 5.14
C CYS A 242 5.99 11.24 4.26
N LEU A 243 6.94 10.36 3.93
CA LEU A 243 6.76 9.26 2.98
C LEU A 243 6.77 7.89 3.65
N VAL A 244 6.01 6.95 3.07
CA VAL A 244 6.13 5.50 3.23
C VAL A 244 6.11 4.85 1.86
N ILE A 245 6.53 3.59 1.75
CA ILE A 245 6.50 2.83 0.49
C ILE A 245 5.60 1.59 0.61
N GLU A 246 5.02 1.22 -0.53
CA GLU A 246 4.07 0.12 -0.62
C GLU A 246 4.05 -0.45 -2.04
N THR A 247 3.61 -1.71 -2.15
CA THR A 247 3.47 -2.32 -3.47
C THR A 247 2.10 -2.11 -4.08
N ASP A 248 1.04 -2.14 -3.25
CA ASP A 248 -0.35 -2.17 -3.72
C ASP A 248 -0.59 -3.34 -4.69
N CYS A 249 0.13 -4.45 -4.47
CA CYS A 249 -0.01 -5.61 -5.36
C CYS A 249 -1.41 -6.25 -5.24
N PRO A 250 -1.97 -6.80 -6.31
CA PRO A 250 -1.34 -7.13 -7.62
C PRO A 250 -1.20 -5.97 -8.62
N ASP A 251 -1.66 -4.78 -8.24
CA ASP A 251 -1.60 -3.58 -9.08
C ASP A 251 -0.27 -2.81 -8.94
N MET A 252 -0.16 -1.65 -9.58
CA MET A 252 0.96 -0.68 -9.45
C MET A 252 2.36 -1.25 -9.75
N THR A 253 2.46 -2.19 -10.70
CA THR A 253 3.73 -2.83 -11.08
C THR A 253 4.79 -1.80 -11.49
N PRO A 254 5.99 -1.84 -10.88
CA PRO A 254 7.10 -0.99 -11.29
C PRO A 254 7.43 -1.17 -12.77
N ILE A 255 7.78 -0.09 -13.48
CA ILE A 255 7.96 -0.10 -14.94
C ILE A 255 9.00 -1.12 -15.41
N MET A 256 10.07 -1.34 -14.65
CA MET A 256 11.11 -2.31 -14.95
C MET A 256 10.68 -3.77 -14.73
N CYS A 257 9.54 -3.99 -14.04
CA CYS A 257 8.97 -5.31 -13.78
C CYS A 257 7.82 -5.64 -14.75
N GLN A 258 7.40 -4.69 -15.60
CA GLN A 258 6.38 -4.91 -16.62
C GLN A 258 6.98 -5.64 -17.81
N ASN A 259 6.27 -6.64 -18.35
CA ASN A 259 6.64 -7.26 -19.60
C ASN A 259 6.20 -6.35 -20.75
N LEU A 260 7.15 -5.66 -21.33
CA LEU A 260 6.96 -4.89 -22.55
C LEU A 260 6.96 -5.86 -23.74
N ASP A 261 5.82 -6.46 -24.06
CA ASP A 261 5.66 -7.10 -25.37
C ASP A 261 5.78 -6.01 -26.43
N GLU A 262 6.74 -6.15 -27.34
CA GLU A 262 7.08 -5.18 -28.41
C GLU A 262 5.91 -4.83 -29.34
N ASN A 263 4.74 -5.47 -29.19
CA ASN A 263 3.54 -5.27 -30.00
C ASN A 263 2.42 -4.45 -29.37
N SER A 264 2.57 -3.93 -28.14
CA SER A 264 1.55 -3.07 -27.52
C SER A 264 1.84 -1.60 -27.76
N SER A 265 1.61 -1.13 -28.99
CA SER A 265 1.69 0.30 -29.37
C SER A 265 0.53 1.17 -28.81
N GLU A 266 -0.21 0.68 -27.85
CA GLU A 266 -1.24 1.42 -27.12
C GLU A 266 -0.85 1.60 -25.63
N LEU A 267 0.16 2.44 -25.40
CA LEU A 267 0.45 2.99 -24.05
C LEU A 267 -0.56 4.10 -23.70
N GLY A 268 -1.83 3.84 -23.90
CA GLY A 268 -2.93 4.68 -23.52
C GLY A 268 -3.74 4.00 -22.41
N SER A 269 -3.56 4.47 -21.16
CA SER A 269 -4.52 4.32 -20.06
C SER A 269 -5.12 2.92 -19.82
N ARG A 270 -4.29 1.91 -19.52
CA ARG A 270 -4.77 0.75 -18.77
C ARG A 270 -4.59 1.01 -17.27
N GLN A 271 -5.39 1.93 -16.75
CA GLN A 271 -5.68 1.97 -15.32
C GLN A 271 -6.69 0.85 -15.07
N GLY A 272 -6.20 -0.28 -14.57
CA GLY A 272 -7.03 -1.44 -14.24
C GLY A 272 -8.03 -1.10 -13.15
N ASP A 273 -9.31 -1.22 -13.46
CA ASP A 273 -10.44 -1.08 -12.53
C ASP A 273 -10.95 -2.43 -12.04
N LYS A 274 -10.13 -3.48 -12.11
CA LYS A 274 -10.57 -4.81 -11.69
C LYS A 274 -9.47 -5.52 -10.93
N CYS A 275 -9.61 -5.57 -9.62
CA CYS A 275 -8.94 -6.57 -8.80
C CYS A 275 -9.28 -7.96 -9.37
N GLY A 276 -8.33 -8.61 -10.06
CA GLY A 276 -8.50 -9.95 -10.62
C GLY A 276 -8.31 -10.13 -12.13
N ASP A 277 -8.24 -9.05 -12.92
CA ASP A 277 -8.11 -9.15 -14.40
C ASP A 277 -6.69 -8.84 -14.93
N THR A 278 -5.71 -8.60 -14.05
CA THR A 278 -4.31 -8.35 -14.51
C THR A 278 -3.70 -9.67 -14.99
N PRO A 279 -3.18 -9.75 -16.22
CA PRO A 279 -2.49 -10.95 -16.68
C PRO A 279 -1.38 -11.37 -15.72
N ALA A 280 -1.21 -12.65 -15.44
CA ALA A 280 -0.25 -13.17 -14.46
C ALA A 280 1.20 -12.71 -14.70
N HIS A 281 1.56 -12.35 -15.93
CA HIS A 281 2.89 -11.87 -16.32
C HIS A 281 3.13 -10.38 -16.00
N ASP A 282 2.07 -9.57 -15.77
CA ASP A 282 2.18 -8.15 -15.41
C ASP A 282 1.80 -7.90 -13.96
N ARG A 283 1.47 -8.95 -13.22
CA ARG A 283 1.06 -8.90 -11.83
C ARG A 283 2.20 -8.40 -10.94
N ASN A 284 1.94 -7.33 -10.17
CA ASN A 284 2.85 -6.88 -9.12
C ASN A 284 2.93 -7.88 -7.97
N VAL A 285 4.06 -7.89 -7.27
CA VAL A 285 4.31 -8.75 -6.11
C VAL A 285 5.06 -7.98 -5.02
N PRO A 286 4.93 -8.35 -3.72
CA PRO A 286 5.62 -7.63 -2.65
C PRO A 286 7.15 -7.62 -2.78
N ALA A 287 7.72 -8.62 -3.44
CA ALA A 287 9.16 -8.71 -3.74
C ALA A 287 9.66 -7.57 -4.67
N ASN A 288 8.76 -6.79 -5.28
CA ASN A 288 9.09 -5.63 -6.12
C ASN A 288 9.27 -4.32 -5.34
N LEU A 289 9.00 -4.29 -4.03
CA LEU A 289 9.13 -3.09 -3.19
C LEU A 289 10.50 -2.40 -3.27
N PRO A 290 11.65 -3.12 -3.40
CA PRO A 290 12.95 -2.48 -3.53
C PRO A 290 13.07 -1.53 -4.75
N TRP A 291 12.32 -1.78 -5.83
CA TRP A 291 12.33 -0.89 -6.99
C TRP A 291 11.70 0.48 -6.70
N VAL A 292 10.70 0.51 -5.81
CA VAL A 292 10.11 1.76 -5.31
C VAL A 292 11.14 2.54 -4.51
N LEU A 293 11.85 1.88 -3.57
CA LEU A 293 12.94 2.48 -2.80
C LEU A 293 14.01 3.08 -3.72
N LEU A 294 14.52 2.31 -4.69
CA LEU A 294 15.58 2.77 -5.58
C LEU A 294 15.15 3.97 -6.44
N SER A 295 13.92 3.94 -6.95
CA SER A 295 13.38 5.06 -7.74
C SER A 295 13.14 6.32 -6.91
N LEU A 296 12.74 6.18 -5.64
CA LEU A 296 12.64 7.30 -4.70
C LEU A 296 14.03 7.84 -4.33
N SER A 297 15.00 6.97 -4.07
CA SER A 297 16.40 7.35 -3.81
C SER A 297 16.97 8.20 -4.94
N GLU A 298 16.75 7.79 -6.19
CA GLU A 298 17.15 8.57 -7.36
C GLU A 298 16.38 9.89 -7.47
N LEU A 299 15.06 9.88 -7.25
CA LEU A 299 14.22 11.07 -7.34
C LEU A 299 14.61 12.14 -6.32
N LEU A 300 14.92 11.72 -5.10
CA LEU A 300 15.18 12.62 -3.95
C LEU A 300 16.66 12.91 -3.74
N ASP A 301 17.55 12.30 -4.51
CA ASP A 301 19.02 12.36 -4.34
C ASP A 301 19.45 11.98 -2.90
N VAL A 302 18.85 10.90 -2.35
CA VAL A 302 19.14 10.37 -1.02
C VAL A 302 19.68 8.95 -1.13
N PRO A 303 20.82 8.60 -0.50
CA PRO A 303 21.35 7.23 -0.56
C PRO A 303 20.31 6.17 -0.13
N PRO A 304 20.20 5.03 -0.85
CA PRO A 304 19.17 4.02 -0.56
C PRO A 304 19.20 3.49 0.88
N SER A 305 20.40 3.38 1.49
CA SER A 305 20.53 2.92 2.88
C SER A 305 19.93 3.90 3.89
N ILE A 306 20.14 5.19 3.69
CA ILE A 306 19.58 6.24 4.55
C ILE A 306 18.06 6.33 4.33
N LEU A 307 17.63 6.27 3.08
CA LEU A 307 16.22 6.33 2.75
C LEU A 307 15.44 5.12 3.30
N ALA A 308 16.01 3.90 3.19
CA ALA A 308 15.36 2.68 3.69
C ALA A 308 15.13 2.74 5.22
N GLU A 309 16.14 3.15 5.98
CA GLU A 309 16.03 3.32 7.43
C GLU A 309 14.99 4.40 7.79
N GLN A 310 15.01 5.54 7.09
CA GLN A 310 14.02 6.60 7.34
C GLN A 310 12.59 6.14 7.00
N LEU A 311 12.38 5.47 5.86
CA LEU A 311 11.07 4.93 5.48
C LEU A 311 10.55 3.88 6.46
N TRP A 312 11.45 3.09 7.05
CA TRP A 312 11.10 2.17 8.14
C TRP A 312 10.53 2.92 9.34
N HIS A 313 11.24 3.94 9.82
CA HIS A 313 10.78 4.76 10.95
C HIS A 313 9.48 5.51 10.63
N ASN A 314 9.34 5.98 9.40
CA ASN A 314 8.11 6.64 8.94
C ASN A 314 6.92 5.66 8.98
N SER A 315 7.13 4.43 8.51
CA SER A 315 6.11 3.37 8.54
C SER A 315 5.73 3.02 9.98
N CYS A 316 6.71 2.89 10.88
CA CYS A 316 6.45 2.69 12.30
C CYS A 316 5.61 3.83 12.90
N THR A 317 5.93 5.08 12.56
CA THR A 317 5.16 6.25 13.02
C THR A 317 3.74 6.24 12.47
N ALA A 318 3.57 5.99 11.16
CA ALA A 318 2.28 5.94 10.50
C ALA A 318 1.37 4.83 11.03
N LEU A 319 1.96 3.68 11.38
CA LEU A 319 1.26 2.47 11.84
C LEU A 319 1.21 2.35 13.37
N GLN A 320 1.77 3.33 14.11
CA GLN A 320 1.84 3.33 15.58
C GLN A 320 2.49 2.05 16.13
N THR A 321 3.61 1.64 15.53
CA THR A 321 4.39 0.47 15.92
C THR A 321 5.79 0.85 16.40
N THR A 322 6.49 -0.10 17.02
CA THR A 322 7.85 0.08 17.55
C THR A 322 8.82 -0.96 16.98
N TRP A 323 8.64 -1.35 15.72
CA TRP A 323 9.53 -2.31 15.06
C TRP A 323 10.93 -1.74 14.92
N THR A 324 11.93 -2.50 15.40
CA THR A 324 13.32 -2.09 15.31
C THR A 324 13.86 -2.31 13.89
N TYR A 325 14.55 -1.33 13.34
CA TYR A 325 15.24 -1.49 12.06
C TYR A 325 16.34 -2.56 12.20
N PRO A 326 16.33 -3.64 11.38
CA PRO A 326 17.35 -4.68 11.44
C PRO A 326 18.71 -4.13 10.99
N THR A 327 19.73 -4.28 11.83
CA THR A 327 21.12 -3.84 11.56
C THR A 327 21.92 -4.91 10.82
#